data_481523367955c7141c558cd92651ef42
#
_entry.id   481523367955c7141c558cd92651ef42
#
_cell.length_a   1.000
_cell.length_b   1.000
_cell.length_c   1.000
_cell.angle_alpha   90.00
_cell.angle_beta   90.00
_cell.angle_gamma   90.00
#
_symmetry.space_group_name_H-M   'P 1'
#
loop_
_entity.id
_entity.type
_entity.pdbx_description
1 polymer ?
#
loop_
_entity_poly.entity_id
_entity_poly.type
_entity_poly.pdbx_seq_one_letter_code
_entity_poly.pdbx_strand_id
1 'polypeptide(L)'
;LGVVSPNKAVITDIAQLKGKTLLLNKGTTADRYFSKEHKEIKSLKFDHNTETFNALVDGRGEALAHDNTLLLAWAEEHPGYTVGIARLGNDDFIAPAVAKGDDKLRAYLDEKIEEISKNGVLKAAYQKTLRPVFGDKVPASEILVDNLK
;
A
#
# COMPACT_ATOMS: atom_id res chain seq x y z
N LEU A 1 1.01 2.11 -4.52
CA LEU A 1 0.60 0.72 -4.63
C LEU A 1 1.81 -0.20 -4.77
N GLY A 2 1.61 -1.51 -4.51
CA GLY A 2 2.61 -2.56 -4.70
C GLY A 2 2.00 -3.87 -5.17
N VAL A 3 2.88 -4.85 -5.46
CA VAL A 3 2.51 -6.22 -5.80
C VAL A 3 3.38 -7.19 -5.01
N VAL A 4 2.75 -8.12 -4.29
CA VAL A 4 3.38 -9.22 -3.57
C VAL A 4 3.12 -10.54 -4.29
N SER A 5 4.09 -11.43 -4.28
CA SER A 5 4.00 -12.76 -4.89
C SER A 5 4.89 -13.78 -4.18
N PRO A 6 4.67 -15.10 -4.35
CA PRO A 6 5.52 -16.11 -3.77
C PRO A 6 6.98 -16.03 -4.23
N ASN A 7 7.94 -16.29 -3.33
CA ASN A 7 9.38 -16.23 -3.61
C ASN A 7 9.82 -17.13 -4.78
N LYS A 8 9.09 -18.22 -5.02
CA LYS A 8 9.35 -19.11 -6.17
C LYS A 8 9.04 -18.52 -7.54
N ALA A 9 8.29 -17.39 -7.57
CA ALA A 9 7.87 -16.72 -8.81
C ALA A 9 7.61 -15.22 -8.53
N VAL A 10 8.68 -14.50 -8.13
CA VAL A 10 8.58 -13.08 -7.78
C VAL A 10 8.20 -12.25 -9.01
N ILE A 11 7.16 -11.46 -8.88
CA ILE A 11 6.70 -10.49 -9.89
C ILE A 11 7.39 -9.17 -9.62
N THR A 12 8.25 -8.75 -10.52
CA THR A 12 9.02 -7.49 -10.45
C THR A 12 8.62 -6.46 -11.50
N ASP A 13 7.75 -6.86 -12.44
CA ASP A 13 7.23 -6.01 -13.50
C ASP A 13 5.78 -6.39 -13.81
N ILE A 14 4.93 -5.40 -14.13
CA ILE A 14 3.51 -5.61 -14.45
C ILE A 14 3.32 -6.54 -15.65
N ALA A 15 4.22 -6.48 -16.64
CA ALA A 15 4.13 -7.33 -17.83
C ALA A 15 4.15 -8.83 -17.47
N GLN A 16 4.78 -9.20 -16.36
CA GLN A 16 4.83 -10.59 -15.87
C GLN A 16 3.47 -11.10 -15.35
N LEU A 17 2.49 -10.19 -15.12
CA LEU A 17 1.12 -10.55 -14.73
C LEU A 17 0.28 -11.02 -15.92
N LYS A 18 0.75 -10.84 -17.15
CA LYS A 18 0.04 -11.30 -18.34
C LYS A 18 -0.15 -12.82 -18.32
N GLY A 19 -1.40 -13.26 -18.42
CA GLY A 19 -1.77 -14.65 -18.35
C GLY A 19 -1.83 -15.25 -16.94
N LYS A 20 -1.58 -14.43 -15.90
CA LYS A 20 -1.69 -14.80 -14.49
C LYS A 20 -2.96 -14.21 -13.87
N THR A 21 -3.35 -14.73 -12.72
CA THR A 21 -4.47 -14.21 -11.93
C THR A 21 -3.95 -13.30 -10.83
N LEU A 22 -4.34 -12.03 -10.86
CA LEU A 22 -4.04 -11.04 -9.84
C LEU A 22 -5.17 -10.99 -8.81
N LEU A 23 -4.84 -11.06 -7.53
CA LEU A 23 -5.79 -10.95 -6.43
C LEU A 23 -5.93 -9.49 -6.00
N LEU A 24 -7.15 -9.03 -5.83
CA LEU A 24 -7.49 -7.64 -5.50
C LEU A 24 -8.59 -7.57 -4.43
N ASN A 25 -8.56 -6.53 -3.63
CA ASN A 25 -9.72 -6.14 -2.82
C ASN A 25 -10.61 -5.20 -3.60
N LYS A 26 -11.92 -5.48 -3.60
CA LYS A 26 -12.92 -4.63 -4.25
C LYS A 26 -12.91 -3.20 -3.70
N GLY A 27 -13.03 -2.23 -4.59
CA GLY A 27 -13.15 -0.81 -4.25
C GLY A 27 -11.88 -0.13 -3.74
N THR A 28 -10.75 -0.84 -3.63
CA THR A 28 -9.46 -0.26 -3.27
C THR A 28 -8.83 0.54 -4.41
N THR A 29 -7.79 1.31 -4.10
CA THR A 29 -7.00 2.03 -5.13
C THR A 29 -6.38 1.04 -6.11
N ALA A 30 -5.89 -0.12 -5.63
CA ALA A 30 -5.36 -1.18 -6.48
C ALA A 30 -6.43 -1.75 -7.44
N ASP A 31 -7.64 -2.02 -6.95
CA ASP A 31 -8.74 -2.49 -7.80
C ASP A 31 -9.06 -1.46 -8.90
N ARG A 32 -9.19 -0.18 -8.55
CA ARG A 32 -9.46 0.87 -9.53
C ARG A 32 -8.33 1.00 -10.56
N TYR A 33 -7.07 0.96 -10.10
CA TYR A 33 -5.90 1.06 -10.97
C TYR A 33 -5.87 -0.07 -12.02
N PHE A 34 -5.91 -1.33 -11.58
CA PHE A 34 -5.85 -2.45 -12.50
C PHE A 34 -7.10 -2.57 -13.38
N SER A 35 -8.28 -2.28 -12.86
CA SER A 35 -9.52 -2.30 -13.64
C SER A 35 -9.57 -1.24 -14.73
N LYS A 36 -8.88 -0.12 -14.57
CA LYS A 36 -8.87 0.98 -15.53
C LYS A 36 -7.70 0.88 -16.50
N GLU A 37 -6.48 0.70 -15.99
CA GLU A 37 -5.25 0.82 -16.77
C GLU A 37 -4.72 -0.52 -17.32
N HIS A 38 -5.14 -1.66 -16.71
CA HIS A 38 -4.63 -3.00 -17.04
C HIS A 38 -5.75 -4.04 -17.16
N LYS A 39 -6.73 -3.75 -18.01
CA LYS A 39 -7.90 -4.62 -18.23
C LYS A 39 -7.57 -5.99 -18.80
N GLU A 40 -6.40 -6.13 -19.41
CA GLU A 40 -5.87 -7.38 -19.96
C GLU A 40 -5.39 -8.35 -18.88
N ILE A 41 -5.17 -7.87 -17.63
CA ILE A 41 -4.76 -8.70 -16.51
C ILE A 41 -6.02 -9.32 -15.87
N LYS A 42 -6.08 -10.65 -15.86
CA LYS A 42 -7.14 -11.39 -15.18
C LYS A 42 -7.09 -11.10 -13.68
N SER A 43 -8.17 -10.63 -13.10
CA SER A 43 -8.26 -10.38 -11.66
C SER A 43 -9.34 -11.21 -10.98
N LEU A 44 -9.04 -11.66 -9.75
CA LEU A 44 -10.01 -12.26 -8.83
C LEU A 44 -10.13 -11.33 -7.62
N LYS A 45 -11.39 -10.91 -7.32
CA LYS A 45 -11.65 -9.84 -6.36
C LYS A 45 -12.44 -10.34 -5.17
N PHE A 46 -12.03 -9.91 -3.98
CA PHE A 46 -12.63 -10.25 -2.69
C PHE A 46 -13.13 -9.00 -1.97
N ASP A 47 -14.03 -9.19 -1.00
CA ASP A 47 -14.61 -8.08 -0.23
C ASP A 47 -13.72 -7.68 0.96
N HIS A 48 -12.92 -8.62 1.50
CA HIS A 48 -12.09 -8.39 2.69
C HIS A 48 -10.62 -8.70 2.45
N ASN A 49 -9.71 -7.93 3.10
CA ASN A 49 -8.26 -8.12 3.04
C ASN A 49 -7.86 -9.55 3.43
N THR A 50 -8.40 -10.05 4.55
CA THR A 50 -8.10 -11.41 5.04
C THR A 50 -8.39 -12.47 3.99
N GLU A 51 -9.51 -12.38 3.29
CA GLU A 51 -9.88 -13.34 2.23
C GLU A 51 -8.91 -13.23 1.05
N THR A 52 -8.50 -12.01 0.69
CA THR A 52 -7.58 -11.77 -0.43
C THR A 52 -6.20 -12.37 -0.13
N PHE A 53 -5.67 -12.16 1.07
CA PHE A 53 -4.38 -12.71 1.48
C PHE A 53 -4.44 -14.24 1.64
N ASN A 54 -5.50 -14.78 2.21
CA ASN A 54 -5.70 -16.23 2.28
C ASN A 54 -5.76 -16.84 0.87
N ALA A 55 -6.43 -16.20 -0.08
CA ALA A 55 -6.49 -16.67 -1.45
C ALA A 55 -5.09 -16.72 -2.12
N LEU A 56 -4.18 -15.79 -1.76
CA LEU A 56 -2.78 -15.84 -2.22
C LEU A 56 -2.05 -17.07 -1.61
N VAL A 57 -2.21 -17.28 -0.31
CA VAL A 57 -1.62 -18.44 0.40
C VAL A 57 -2.14 -19.74 -0.15
N ASP A 58 -3.43 -19.82 -0.46
CA ASP A 58 -4.10 -21.00 -1.05
C ASP A 58 -3.77 -21.20 -2.54
N GLY A 59 -2.99 -20.30 -3.15
CA GLY A 59 -2.59 -20.42 -4.56
C GLY A 59 -3.72 -20.15 -5.56
N ARG A 60 -4.77 -19.40 -5.16
CA ARG A 60 -5.90 -19.03 -6.05
C ARG A 60 -5.55 -17.92 -7.05
N GLY A 61 -4.39 -17.31 -6.89
CA GLY A 61 -3.76 -16.35 -7.80
C GLY A 61 -2.26 -16.33 -7.62
N GLU A 62 -1.55 -15.82 -8.61
CA GLU A 62 -0.10 -15.79 -8.63
C GLU A 62 0.50 -14.56 -7.95
N ALA A 63 -0.29 -13.50 -7.76
CA ALA A 63 0.11 -12.27 -7.10
C ALA A 63 -1.08 -11.54 -6.48
N LEU A 64 -0.80 -10.63 -5.55
CA LEU A 64 -1.78 -9.75 -4.91
C LEU A 64 -1.28 -8.31 -4.98
N ALA A 65 -2.16 -7.38 -5.39
CA ALA A 65 -1.87 -5.96 -5.38
C ALA A 65 -2.70 -5.23 -4.32
N HIS A 66 -2.03 -4.35 -3.58
CA HIS A 66 -2.63 -3.50 -2.54
C HIS A 66 -1.72 -2.30 -2.24
N ASP A 67 -2.04 -1.52 -1.20
CA ASP A 67 -1.15 -0.49 -0.68
C ASP A 67 0.19 -1.13 -0.28
N ASN A 68 1.28 -0.53 -0.73
CA ASN A 68 2.62 -1.09 -0.52
C ASN A 68 2.97 -1.27 0.96
N THR A 69 2.55 -0.34 1.83
CA THR A 69 2.78 -0.42 3.28
C THR A 69 2.14 -1.65 3.90
N LEU A 70 0.90 -1.98 3.50
CA LEU A 70 0.22 -3.19 3.96
C LEU A 70 0.94 -4.45 3.46
N LEU A 71 1.36 -4.47 2.19
CA LEU A 71 2.07 -5.61 1.61
C LEU A 71 3.42 -5.86 2.27
N LEU A 72 4.17 -4.78 2.54
CA LEU A 72 5.48 -4.86 3.20
C LEU A 72 5.36 -5.41 4.62
N ALA A 73 4.38 -4.91 5.41
CA ALA A 73 4.10 -5.44 6.73
C ALA A 73 3.71 -6.93 6.69
N TRP A 74 2.81 -7.29 5.78
CA TRP A 74 2.38 -8.68 5.65
C TRP A 74 3.52 -9.62 5.21
N ALA A 75 4.39 -9.19 4.31
CA ALA A 75 5.52 -9.98 3.83
C ALA A 75 6.60 -10.20 4.91
N GLU A 76 6.76 -9.29 5.89
CA GLU A 76 7.65 -9.52 7.04
C GLU A 76 7.19 -10.70 7.91
N GLU A 77 5.88 -10.91 8.04
CA GLU A 77 5.30 -12.03 8.77
C GLU A 77 5.19 -13.31 7.92
N HIS A 78 5.42 -13.21 6.61
CA HIS A 78 5.27 -14.31 5.66
C HIS A 78 6.53 -14.48 4.78
N PRO A 79 7.61 -15.07 5.31
CA PRO A 79 8.92 -15.13 4.63
C PRO A 79 8.93 -15.91 3.30
N GLY A 80 7.84 -16.60 2.95
CA GLY A 80 7.64 -17.25 1.65
C GLY A 80 7.21 -16.32 0.52
N TYR A 81 7.07 -15.00 0.80
CA TYR A 81 6.55 -14.01 -0.13
C TYR A 81 7.44 -12.78 -0.21
N THR A 82 7.45 -12.12 -1.36
CA THR A 82 8.22 -10.89 -1.61
C THR A 82 7.36 -9.84 -2.30
N VAL A 83 7.46 -8.60 -1.83
CA VAL A 83 6.92 -7.43 -2.54
C VAL A 83 7.92 -7.08 -3.64
N GLY A 84 7.72 -7.63 -4.83
CA GLY A 84 8.63 -7.43 -5.96
C GLY A 84 8.41 -6.11 -6.69
N ILE A 85 7.18 -5.55 -6.62
CA ILE A 85 6.88 -4.19 -7.06
C ILE A 85 6.46 -3.40 -5.82
N ALA A 86 7.35 -2.53 -5.33
CA ALA A 86 7.08 -1.72 -4.13
C ALA A 86 6.47 -0.35 -4.45
N ARG A 87 6.59 0.13 -5.69
CA ARG A 87 6.01 1.39 -6.17
C ARG A 87 5.35 1.18 -7.52
N LEU A 88 4.05 1.42 -7.57
CA LEU A 88 3.22 1.25 -8.75
C LEU A 88 2.26 2.42 -8.87
N GLY A 89 2.24 3.05 -10.06
CA GLY A 89 1.45 4.24 -10.30
C GLY A 89 2.02 5.49 -9.64
N ASN A 90 1.18 6.50 -9.49
CA ASN A 90 1.54 7.74 -8.80
C ASN A 90 1.53 7.53 -7.28
N ASP A 91 2.29 8.37 -6.58
CA ASP A 91 2.22 8.43 -5.13
C ASP A 91 0.81 8.86 -4.69
N ASP A 92 0.27 8.14 -3.70
CA ASP A 92 -1.05 8.41 -3.13
C ASP A 92 -0.87 8.82 -1.67
N PHE A 93 -1.61 9.85 -1.25
CA PHE A 93 -1.48 10.42 0.08
C PHE A 93 -2.67 10.05 0.95
N ILE A 94 -2.40 9.63 2.18
CA ILE A 94 -3.41 9.40 3.20
C ILE A 94 -3.55 10.69 4.01
N ALA A 95 -4.77 11.21 4.11
CA ALA A 95 -5.07 12.44 4.82
C ALA A 95 -6.34 12.30 5.68
N PRO A 96 -6.45 13.06 6.79
CA PRO A 96 -7.70 13.16 7.53
C PRO A 96 -8.80 13.78 6.64
N ALA A 97 -10.04 13.32 6.83
CA ALA A 97 -11.21 13.89 6.17
C ALA A 97 -12.08 14.65 7.16
N VAL A 98 -12.61 15.79 6.74
CA VAL A 98 -13.56 16.60 7.51
C VAL A 98 -14.89 16.72 6.79
N ALA A 99 -15.95 17.10 7.51
CA ALA A 99 -17.23 17.37 6.90
C ALA A 99 -17.12 18.49 5.86
N LYS A 100 -17.87 18.39 4.75
CA LYS A 100 -17.89 19.42 3.71
C LYS A 100 -18.39 20.74 4.29
N GLY A 101 -17.60 21.80 4.12
CA GLY A 101 -17.90 23.15 4.63
C GLY A 101 -17.29 23.43 6.02
N ASP A 102 -16.66 22.45 6.68
CA ASP A 102 -15.91 22.69 7.93
C ASP A 102 -14.50 23.20 7.63
N ASP A 103 -14.43 24.39 7.03
CA ASP A 103 -13.16 25.01 6.64
C ASP A 103 -12.29 25.38 7.84
N LYS A 104 -12.92 25.62 9.00
CA LYS A 104 -12.20 25.96 10.24
C LYS A 104 -11.42 24.74 10.76
N LEU A 105 -12.06 23.58 10.82
CA LEU A 105 -11.39 22.35 11.25
C LEU A 105 -10.32 21.93 10.22
N ARG A 106 -10.61 22.07 8.92
CA ARG A 106 -9.64 21.81 7.87
C ARG A 106 -8.38 22.66 8.04
N ALA A 107 -8.51 23.97 8.17
CA ALA A 107 -7.38 24.87 8.33
C ALA A 107 -6.56 24.56 9.59
N TYR A 108 -7.23 24.22 10.70
CA TYR A 108 -6.55 23.80 11.92
C TYR A 108 -5.75 22.52 11.72
N LEU A 109 -6.32 21.50 11.05
CA LEU A 109 -5.63 20.23 10.78
C LEU A 109 -4.45 20.43 9.83
N ASP A 110 -4.61 21.24 8.77
CA ASP A 110 -3.53 21.55 7.82
C ASP A 110 -2.35 22.20 8.55
N GLU A 111 -2.60 23.21 9.41
CA GLU A 111 -1.57 23.83 10.25
C GLU A 111 -0.88 22.82 11.16
N LYS A 112 -1.65 21.94 11.82
CA LYS A 112 -1.08 20.98 12.76
C LYS A 112 -0.30 19.86 12.06
N ILE A 113 -0.72 19.39 10.88
CA ILE A 113 0.03 18.44 10.07
C ILE A 113 1.38 19.06 9.65
N GLU A 114 1.38 20.31 9.22
CA GLU A 114 2.62 21.01 8.86
C GLU A 114 3.56 21.17 10.07
N GLU A 115 3.03 21.52 11.22
CA GLU A 115 3.79 21.67 12.48
C GLU A 115 4.45 20.33 12.88
N ILE A 116 3.68 19.23 12.95
CA ILE A 116 4.19 17.92 13.37
C ILE A 116 5.13 17.27 12.34
N SER A 117 5.01 17.66 11.07
CA SER A 117 5.95 17.24 10.03
C SER A 117 7.33 17.91 10.20
N LYS A 118 7.35 19.18 10.59
CA LYS A 118 8.58 19.97 10.74
C LYS A 118 9.30 19.74 12.06
N ASN A 119 8.58 19.50 13.15
CA ASN A 119 9.16 19.38 14.49
C ASN A 119 9.64 17.96 14.86
N GLY A 120 9.59 17.01 13.94
CA GLY A 120 10.07 15.64 14.11
C GLY A 120 9.12 14.69 14.84
N VAL A 121 7.90 15.11 15.20
CA VAL A 121 6.89 14.28 15.87
C VAL A 121 6.50 13.10 15.01
N LEU A 122 6.27 13.29 13.70
CA LEU A 122 5.95 12.18 12.78
C LEU A 122 7.08 11.17 12.69
N LYS A 123 8.33 11.64 12.63
CA LYS A 123 9.51 10.75 12.59
C LYS A 123 9.64 9.95 13.88
N ALA A 124 9.43 10.57 15.05
CA ALA A 124 9.43 9.89 16.34
C ALA A 124 8.30 8.86 16.43
N ALA A 125 7.10 9.20 15.98
CA ALA A 125 5.96 8.29 15.91
C ALA A 125 6.26 7.09 15.01
N TYR A 126 6.80 7.32 13.80
CA TYR A 126 7.24 6.27 12.89
C TYR A 126 8.21 5.29 13.57
N GLN A 127 9.27 5.80 14.20
CA GLN A 127 10.27 4.97 14.88
C GLN A 127 9.67 4.08 15.97
N LYS A 128 8.68 4.60 16.69
CA LYS A 128 8.03 3.89 17.79
C LYS A 128 6.98 2.87 17.32
N THR A 129 6.25 3.15 16.26
CA THR A 129 5.05 2.39 15.89
C THR A 129 5.18 1.59 14.60
N LEU A 130 5.74 2.18 13.54
CA LEU A 130 5.78 1.56 12.21
C LEU A 130 7.10 0.84 11.92
N ARG A 131 8.23 1.38 12.38
CA ARG A 131 9.53 0.73 12.18
C ARG A 131 9.59 -0.70 12.75
N PRO A 132 9.03 -1.01 13.94
CA PRO A 132 8.99 -2.39 14.42
C PRO A 132 8.22 -3.35 13.52
N VAL A 133 7.24 -2.83 12.75
CA VAL A 133 6.39 -3.60 11.81
C VAL A 133 7.07 -3.76 10.45
N PHE A 134 7.72 -2.71 9.94
CA PHE A 134 8.31 -2.71 8.59
C PHE A 134 9.77 -3.14 8.56
N GLY A 135 10.43 -3.25 9.72
CA GLY A 135 11.86 -3.49 9.78
C GLY A 135 12.68 -2.33 9.20
N ASP A 136 13.90 -2.63 8.77
CA ASP A 136 14.80 -1.65 8.15
C ASP A 136 14.56 -1.47 6.63
N LYS A 137 13.66 -2.25 6.05
CA LYS A 137 13.38 -2.24 4.60
C LYS A 137 12.60 -1.02 4.12
N VAL A 138 11.84 -0.40 5.00
CA VAL A 138 11.01 0.77 4.69
C VAL A 138 11.48 1.95 5.55
N PRO A 139 12.31 2.85 5.03
CA PRO A 139 12.74 4.02 5.77
C PRO A 139 11.58 5.02 5.97
N ALA A 140 11.66 5.86 6.99
CA ALA A 140 10.65 6.87 7.30
C ALA A 140 10.32 7.77 6.09
N SER A 141 11.32 8.11 5.26
CA SER A 141 11.18 8.92 4.04
C SER A 141 10.27 8.31 2.96
N GLU A 142 10.02 7.01 3.01
CA GLU A 142 9.10 6.34 2.09
C GLU A 142 7.62 6.46 2.52
N ILE A 143 7.38 6.81 3.79
CA ILE A 143 6.04 6.85 4.38
C ILE A 143 5.65 8.27 4.79
N LEU A 144 6.60 9.04 5.32
CA LEU A 144 6.33 10.37 5.83
C LEU A 144 6.45 11.42 4.71
N VAL A 145 5.52 12.36 4.71
CA VAL A 145 5.60 13.55 3.86
C VAL A 145 6.44 14.59 4.60
N ASP A 146 7.73 14.66 4.30
CA ASP A 146 8.66 15.59 4.94
C ASP A 146 8.61 17.02 4.35
N ASN A 147 7.95 17.21 3.21
CA ASN A 147 7.88 18.48 2.49
C ASN A 147 6.47 18.73 1.96
N LEU A 148 5.57 19.16 2.83
CA LEU A 148 4.33 19.80 2.41
C LEU A 148 4.69 21.20 1.88
N LYS A 149 4.74 21.34 0.55
CA LYS A 149 4.77 22.65 -0.13
C LYS A 149 3.37 23.17 -0.31
#